data_41a215c0e6d23f15f45aa91bef122dd7
#
_entry.id   41a215c0e6d23f15f45aa91bef122dd7
#
_cell.length_a   1.000
_cell.length_b   1.000
_cell.length_c   1.000
_cell.angle_alpha   90.00
_cell.angle_beta   90.00
_cell.angle_gamma   90.00
#
_symmetry.space_group_name_H-M   'P 1'
#
loop_
_entity.id
_entity.type
_entity.pdbx_description
1 polymer ?
#
loop_
_entity_poly.entity_id
_entity_poly.type
_entity_poly.pdbx_seq_one_letter_code
_entity_poly.pdbx_strand_id
1 'polypeptide(L)'
;MTALIKTSQSKISDTEITILDGKISIPKDYLRQKAFLDDTSVLIVSGSLIEGIGTIHSDIDCIILCDQRPNAHSIKGVEHAFVTDMNYRHITQNEDVHNTTDFYGDTSIHIDADYITFPEIEEIFEKIEIAFSEISSDQRFLYEPILTNTENNVIHRSIIGHALKNEERFNDLKSRIPLEKHIYVAHREKLPVFYAFQDVQGCWQSGNLWMGCEIVRDMMLKTTMSFTYLTGTTNKHYKWVYSNMYRIEGFDEIKHKFFILARQGATTEIECRSYI
;
A
#
# COMPACT_ATOMS: atom_id res chain seq x y z
N MET A 1 6.50 4.10 27.20
CA MET A 1 7.06 4.33 25.85
C MET A 1 6.04 5.12 25.07
N THR A 2 6.27 6.41 24.80
CA THR A 2 5.31 7.23 24.05
C THR A 2 5.26 6.70 22.64
N ALA A 3 4.09 6.34 22.15
CA ALA A 3 3.93 5.82 20.79
C ALA A 3 4.51 6.83 19.79
N LEU A 4 5.54 6.42 19.03
CA LEU A 4 6.15 7.25 18.00
C LEU A 4 5.32 7.29 16.72
N ILE A 5 4.43 6.31 16.57
CA ILE A 5 3.56 6.18 15.40
C ILE A 5 2.13 6.43 15.89
N LYS A 6 1.51 7.44 15.33
CA LYS A 6 0.08 7.69 15.51
C LYS A 6 -0.66 7.14 14.30
N THR A 7 -1.69 6.36 14.56
CA THR A 7 -2.72 6.05 13.56
C THR A 7 -3.89 6.97 13.81
N SER A 8 -4.48 7.46 12.74
CA SER A 8 -5.71 8.26 12.80
C SER A 8 -6.91 7.39 12.46
N GLN A 9 -8.09 7.78 12.97
CA GLN A 9 -9.33 7.09 12.59
C GLN A 9 -9.98 7.79 11.41
N SER A 10 -10.39 7.00 10.42
CA SER A 10 -11.31 7.42 9.39
C SER A 10 -12.71 6.91 9.71
N LYS A 11 -13.73 7.70 9.38
CA LYS A 11 -15.14 7.30 9.50
C LYS A 11 -15.84 7.59 8.17
N ILE A 12 -16.63 6.65 7.72
CA ILE A 12 -17.41 6.79 6.50
C ILE A 12 -18.88 6.71 6.89
N SER A 13 -19.56 7.84 6.75
CA SER A 13 -21.01 7.97 6.90
C SER A 13 -21.72 7.83 5.55
N ASP A 14 -23.02 7.97 5.52
CA ASP A 14 -23.80 7.95 4.28
C ASP A 14 -23.45 9.12 3.34
N THR A 15 -23.08 10.27 3.90
CA THR A 15 -22.91 11.52 3.14
C THR A 15 -21.46 11.99 3.04
N GLU A 16 -20.60 11.59 3.98
CA GLU A 16 -19.24 12.12 4.08
C GLU A 16 -18.22 11.10 4.54
N ILE A 17 -16.97 11.41 4.27
CA ILE A 17 -15.79 10.69 4.75
C ILE A 17 -15.04 11.62 5.68
N THR A 18 -14.85 11.19 6.91
CA THR A 18 -14.09 11.92 7.92
C THR A 18 -12.74 11.24 8.13
N ILE A 19 -11.66 12.00 8.04
CA ILE A 19 -10.27 11.52 8.14
C ILE A 19 -9.49 12.32 9.18
N LEU A 20 -8.31 11.85 9.55
CA LEU A 20 -7.40 12.49 10.51
C LEU A 20 -8.08 12.82 11.85
N ASP A 21 -8.76 11.84 12.44
CA ASP A 21 -9.47 11.97 13.72
C ASP A 21 -10.55 13.06 13.72
N GLY A 22 -11.24 13.22 12.60
CA GLY A 22 -12.33 14.18 12.46
C GLY A 22 -11.90 15.60 12.08
N LYS A 23 -10.63 15.82 11.77
CA LYS A 23 -10.14 17.15 11.39
C LYS A 23 -10.59 17.57 9.99
N ILE A 24 -10.84 16.60 9.13
CA ILE A 24 -11.22 16.83 7.73
C ILE A 24 -12.43 15.97 7.42
N SER A 25 -13.46 16.58 6.83
CA SER A 25 -14.65 15.91 6.33
C SER A 25 -14.83 16.21 4.85
N ILE A 26 -15.00 15.16 4.05
CA ILE A 26 -15.09 15.24 2.60
C ILE A 26 -16.47 14.72 2.18
N PRO A 27 -17.32 15.53 1.56
CA PRO A 27 -18.58 15.05 1.01
C PRO A 27 -18.34 13.97 -0.07
N LYS A 28 -19.07 12.87 0.02
CA LYS A 28 -18.98 11.79 -0.98
C LYS A 28 -19.33 12.28 -2.38
N ASP A 29 -20.29 13.18 -2.48
CA ASP A 29 -20.70 13.75 -3.77
C ASP A 29 -19.59 14.59 -4.42
N TYR A 30 -18.74 15.23 -3.61
CA TYR A 30 -17.56 15.91 -4.13
C TYR A 30 -16.63 14.95 -4.87
N LEU A 31 -16.28 13.81 -4.24
CA LEU A 31 -15.45 12.80 -4.88
C LEU A 31 -16.11 12.19 -6.12
N ARG A 32 -17.44 11.95 -6.07
CA ARG A 32 -18.20 11.46 -7.23
C ARG A 32 -18.17 12.41 -8.41
N GLN A 33 -18.21 13.73 -8.15
CA GLN A 33 -18.16 14.75 -9.20
C GLN A 33 -16.76 14.94 -9.79
N LYS A 34 -15.71 14.68 -9.01
CA LYS A 34 -14.32 14.83 -9.46
C LYS A 34 -13.80 13.63 -10.25
N ALA A 35 -14.43 12.46 -10.15
CA ALA A 35 -14.10 11.29 -10.93
C ALA A 35 -14.94 11.24 -12.22
N PHE A 36 -14.31 10.86 -13.33
CA PHE A 36 -15.07 10.54 -14.54
C PHE A 36 -15.72 9.17 -14.37
N LEU A 37 -17.04 9.13 -14.28
CA LEU A 37 -17.81 7.93 -13.98
C LEU A 37 -18.92 7.75 -15.01
N ASP A 38 -19.02 6.55 -15.58
CA ASP A 38 -20.21 6.09 -16.28
C ASP A 38 -21.17 5.38 -15.32
N ASP A 39 -22.30 4.90 -15.82
CA ASP A 39 -23.32 4.24 -14.99
C ASP A 39 -22.84 2.92 -14.39
N THR A 40 -21.88 2.25 -15.04
CA THR A 40 -21.35 0.94 -14.65
C THR A 40 -20.11 1.04 -13.76
N SER A 41 -19.44 2.18 -13.73
CA SER A 41 -18.21 2.39 -12.96
C SER A 41 -18.43 2.23 -11.45
N VAL A 42 -17.46 1.61 -10.80
CA VAL A 42 -17.36 1.56 -9.34
C VAL A 42 -16.34 2.59 -8.90
N LEU A 43 -16.71 3.48 -7.99
CA LEU A 43 -15.78 4.41 -7.34
C LEU A 43 -15.46 3.92 -5.94
N ILE A 44 -14.19 3.71 -5.68
CA ILE A 44 -13.67 3.25 -4.39
C ILE A 44 -12.75 4.34 -3.83
N VAL A 45 -12.98 4.75 -2.59
CA VAL A 45 -12.04 5.56 -1.83
C VAL A 45 -11.18 4.66 -0.95
N SER A 46 -9.86 4.91 -0.91
CA SER A 46 -8.90 4.06 -0.22
C SER A 46 -7.64 4.84 0.18
N GLY A 47 -6.53 4.16 0.33
CA GLY A 47 -5.22 4.75 0.59
C GLY A 47 -4.90 5.01 2.06
N SER A 48 -3.78 5.65 2.29
CA SER A 48 -3.20 5.79 3.63
C SER A 48 -4.06 6.60 4.61
N LEU A 49 -4.84 7.56 4.12
CA LEU A 49 -5.78 8.34 4.95
C LEU A 49 -6.95 7.48 5.41
N ILE A 50 -7.48 6.63 4.53
CA ILE A 50 -8.58 5.69 4.84
C ILE A 50 -8.07 4.58 5.77
N GLU A 51 -6.86 4.09 5.52
CA GLU A 51 -6.20 3.08 6.36
C GLU A 51 -5.79 3.61 7.75
N GLY A 52 -5.81 4.93 7.94
CA GLY A 52 -5.46 5.58 9.21
C GLY A 52 -3.97 5.70 9.50
N ILE A 53 -3.11 5.53 8.49
CA ILE A 53 -1.66 5.69 8.58
C ILE A 53 -1.14 6.93 7.85
N GLY A 54 -2.02 7.62 7.12
CA GLY A 54 -1.70 8.84 6.42
C GLY A 54 -1.49 10.04 7.34
N THR A 55 -0.96 11.10 6.76
CA THR A 55 -0.72 12.40 7.41
C THR A 55 -1.53 13.48 6.69
N ILE A 56 -1.47 14.72 7.20
CA ILE A 56 -2.10 15.88 6.54
C ILE A 56 -1.53 16.18 5.14
N HIS A 57 -0.39 15.59 4.80
CA HIS A 57 0.23 15.72 3.48
C HIS A 57 -0.01 14.49 2.60
N SER A 58 -0.87 13.58 3.03
CA SER A 58 -1.23 12.40 2.24
C SER A 58 -2.40 12.69 1.32
N ASP A 59 -2.39 12.05 0.17
CA ASP A 59 -3.42 12.15 -0.85
C ASP A 59 -4.64 11.29 -0.49
N ILE A 60 -5.78 11.63 -1.09
CA ILE A 60 -6.95 10.77 -1.12
C ILE A 60 -6.83 9.90 -2.36
N ASP A 61 -6.65 8.62 -2.15
CA ASP A 61 -6.55 7.66 -3.24
C ASP A 61 -7.95 7.16 -3.62
N CYS A 62 -8.32 7.27 -4.89
CA CYS A 62 -9.51 6.68 -5.47
C CYS A 62 -9.13 5.64 -6.51
N ILE A 63 -9.88 4.54 -6.56
CA ILE A 63 -9.85 3.58 -7.67
C ILE A 63 -11.19 3.64 -8.38
N ILE A 64 -11.17 3.76 -9.69
CA ILE A 64 -12.34 3.67 -10.54
C ILE A 64 -12.24 2.37 -11.33
N LEU A 65 -13.12 1.43 -11.01
CA LEU A 65 -13.26 0.22 -11.81
C LEU A 65 -14.28 0.48 -12.91
N CYS A 66 -13.91 0.20 -14.15
CA CYS A 66 -14.71 0.47 -15.34
C CYS A 66 -14.64 -0.68 -16.34
N ASP A 67 -15.61 -0.75 -17.23
CA ASP A 67 -15.59 -1.74 -18.31
C ASP A 67 -14.57 -1.32 -19.39
N GLN A 68 -14.44 0.00 -19.61
CA GLN A 68 -13.45 0.58 -20.52
C GLN A 68 -12.86 1.84 -19.91
N ARG A 69 -11.54 2.02 -20.03
CA ARG A 69 -10.90 3.26 -19.60
C ARG A 69 -11.43 4.46 -20.38
N PRO A 70 -11.71 5.57 -19.69
CA PRO A 70 -12.05 6.80 -20.39
C PRO A 70 -10.85 7.25 -21.23
N ASN A 71 -11.15 7.85 -22.40
CA ASN A 71 -10.12 8.50 -23.18
C ASN A 71 -9.56 9.69 -22.37
N ALA A 72 -8.24 9.88 -22.37
CA ALA A 72 -7.58 11.00 -21.71
C ALA A 72 -8.21 12.36 -22.03
N HIS A 73 -8.72 12.54 -23.25
CA HIS A 73 -9.45 13.76 -23.66
C HIS A 73 -10.85 13.89 -23.05
N SER A 74 -11.46 12.78 -22.62
CA SER A 74 -12.79 12.78 -21.99
C SER A 74 -12.74 13.20 -20.52
N ILE A 75 -11.55 13.17 -19.91
CA ILE A 75 -11.31 13.54 -18.52
C ILE A 75 -11.12 15.06 -18.37
N LYS A 76 -11.26 15.83 -19.45
CA LYS A 76 -11.20 17.29 -19.43
C LYS A 76 -12.26 17.86 -18.46
N GLY A 77 -11.78 18.59 -17.45
CA GLY A 77 -12.63 19.19 -16.42
C GLY A 77 -12.74 18.39 -15.13
N VAL A 78 -12.13 17.20 -15.05
CA VAL A 78 -11.86 16.55 -13.77
C VAL A 78 -10.59 17.18 -13.23
N GLU A 79 -10.74 18.22 -12.43
CA GLU A 79 -9.62 18.80 -11.69
C GLU A 79 -9.11 17.70 -10.76
N HIS A 80 -7.84 17.32 -10.84
CA HIS A 80 -7.22 16.40 -9.89
C HIS A 80 -7.39 14.88 -10.13
N ALA A 81 -7.65 14.43 -11.35
CA ALA A 81 -7.59 13.01 -11.67
C ALA A 81 -6.28 12.67 -12.38
N PHE A 82 -5.56 11.71 -11.84
CA PHE A 82 -4.49 11.01 -12.53
C PHE A 82 -5.06 9.72 -13.12
N VAL A 83 -4.77 9.47 -14.38
CA VAL A 83 -5.07 8.17 -14.98
C VAL A 83 -3.77 7.39 -15.01
N THR A 84 -3.71 6.35 -14.23
CA THR A 84 -2.61 5.37 -14.28
C THR A 84 -3.09 4.18 -15.08
N ASP A 85 -2.40 3.84 -16.16
CA ASP A 85 -2.58 2.53 -16.75
C ASP A 85 -1.66 1.51 -16.05
N MET A 86 -1.98 0.23 -16.14
CA MET A 86 -1.21 -0.84 -15.54
C MET A 86 0.22 -0.94 -16.11
N ASN A 87 0.51 -0.26 -17.20
CA ASN A 87 1.81 -0.15 -17.84
C ASN A 87 2.63 1.06 -17.37
N TYR A 88 2.30 1.63 -16.23
CA TYR A 88 2.98 2.78 -15.62
C TYR A 88 2.96 4.08 -16.45
N ARG A 89 1.97 4.25 -17.30
CA ARG A 89 1.76 5.53 -17.98
C ARG A 89 0.90 6.41 -17.10
N HIS A 90 1.51 7.34 -16.40
CA HIS A 90 0.79 8.41 -15.75
C HIS A 90 0.33 9.42 -16.80
N ILE A 91 -0.97 9.55 -16.95
CA ILE A 91 -1.55 10.62 -17.76
C ILE A 91 -2.00 11.69 -16.78
N THR A 92 -1.15 12.67 -16.54
CA THR A 92 -1.51 13.86 -15.79
C THR A 92 -2.36 14.78 -16.66
N GLN A 93 -3.56 15.09 -16.20
CA GLN A 93 -4.36 16.14 -16.80
C GLN A 93 -4.47 17.30 -15.82
N ASN A 94 -3.72 18.31 -16.04
CA ASN A 94 -3.63 19.59 -15.36
C ASN A 94 -2.60 19.72 -14.25
N GLU A 95 -1.80 20.75 -14.44
CA GLU A 95 -0.76 21.20 -13.53
C GLU A 95 -1.30 21.86 -12.26
N ASP A 96 -2.59 22.15 -12.18
CA ASP A 96 -3.24 22.82 -11.04
C ASP A 96 -4.06 21.85 -10.19
N VAL A 97 -3.35 20.95 -9.54
CA VAL A 97 -3.91 19.89 -8.72
C VAL A 97 -4.31 20.35 -7.30
N HIS A 98 -4.24 21.64 -7.01
CA HIS A 98 -4.26 22.14 -5.64
C HIS A 98 -5.44 23.06 -5.33
N ASN A 99 -6.69 22.69 -5.61
CA ASN A 99 -7.79 23.55 -5.20
C ASN A 99 -8.92 22.84 -4.49
N THR A 100 -8.63 22.33 -3.29
CA THR A 100 -9.64 21.93 -2.32
C THR A 100 -9.72 22.90 -1.13
N THR A 101 -9.14 24.09 -1.26
CA THR A 101 -9.10 25.11 -0.20
C THR A 101 -10.48 25.49 0.32
N ASP A 102 -11.50 25.46 -0.52
CA ASP A 102 -12.89 25.77 -0.13
C ASP A 102 -13.51 24.76 0.82
N PHE A 103 -12.97 23.51 0.85
CA PHE A 103 -13.44 22.46 1.76
C PHE A 103 -12.69 22.40 3.07
N TYR A 104 -11.41 22.82 3.07
CA TYR A 104 -10.48 22.53 4.16
C TYR A 104 -9.81 23.77 4.73
N GLY A 105 -10.31 24.94 4.44
CA GLY A 105 -9.67 26.20 4.79
C GLY A 105 -8.34 26.34 4.04
N ASP A 106 -7.25 26.56 4.77
CA ASP A 106 -5.91 26.73 4.18
C ASP A 106 -5.22 25.41 3.79
N THR A 107 -5.92 24.27 3.88
CA THR A 107 -5.34 22.94 3.61
C THR A 107 -5.82 22.43 2.26
N SER A 108 -4.92 22.26 1.31
CA SER A 108 -5.20 21.57 0.05
C SER A 108 -4.93 20.07 0.20
N ILE A 109 -5.87 19.23 -0.25
CA ILE A 109 -5.70 17.78 -0.32
C ILE A 109 -5.76 17.36 -1.77
N HIS A 110 -4.77 16.59 -2.14
CA HIS A 110 -4.64 16.00 -3.44
C HIS A 110 -5.57 14.78 -3.58
N ILE A 111 -6.18 14.59 -4.74
CA ILE A 111 -7.01 13.43 -5.05
C ILE A 111 -6.40 12.71 -6.24
N ASP A 112 -5.95 11.49 -6.01
CA ASP A 112 -5.46 10.60 -7.05
C ASP A 112 -6.57 9.64 -7.47
N ALA A 113 -6.79 9.50 -8.77
CA ALA A 113 -7.78 8.57 -9.32
C ALA A 113 -7.14 7.62 -10.33
N ASP A 114 -7.04 6.36 -9.95
CA ASP A 114 -6.53 5.29 -10.80
C ASP A 114 -7.69 4.59 -11.52
N TYR A 115 -7.68 4.57 -12.86
CA TYR A 115 -8.68 3.88 -13.67
C TYR A 115 -8.19 2.48 -14.04
N ILE A 116 -8.95 1.47 -13.65
CA ILE A 116 -8.62 0.06 -13.85
C ILE A 116 -9.84 -0.62 -14.46
N THR A 117 -9.62 -1.46 -15.46
CA THR A 117 -10.73 -2.21 -16.03
C THR A 117 -10.99 -3.50 -15.25
N PHE A 118 -12.26 -3.99 -15.28
CA PHE A 118 -12.58 -5.27 -14.67
C PHE A 118 -11.75 -6.45 -15.23
N PRO A 119 -11.48 -6.53 -16.55
CA PRO A 119 -10.56 -7.56 -17.07
C PRO A 119 -9.16 -7.49 -16.44
N GLU A 120 -8.58 -6.30 -16.26
CA GLU A 120 -7.25 -6.18 -15.65
C GLU A 120 -7.21 -6.66 -14.20
N ILE A 121 -8.27 -6.44 -13.44
CA ILE A 121 -8.33 -6.93 -12.05
C ILE A 121 -8.47 -8.46 -12.01
N GLU A 122 -9.20 -9.05 -12.96
CA GLU A 122 -9.29 -10.51 -13.11
C GLU A 122 -7.93 -11.12 -13.50
N GLU A 123 -7.18 -10.47 -14.38
CA GLU A 123 -5.80 -10.90 -14.71
C GLU A 123 -4.88 -10.89 -13.47
N ILE A 124 -5.06 -9.92 -12.56
CA ILE A 124 -4.31 -9.90 -11.29
C ILE A 124 -4.70 -11.11 -10.42
N PHE A 125 -5.99 -11.46 -10.36
CA PHE A 125 -6.44 -12.64 -9.61
C PHE A 125 -5.86 -13.93 -10.19
N GLU A 126 -5.85 -14.07 -11.52
CA GLU A 126 -5.22 -15.22 -12.18
C GLU A 126 -3.72 -15.32 -11.89
N LYS A 127 -2.99 -14.20 -11.92
CA LYS A 127 -1.56 -14.17 -11.54
C LYS A 127 -1.33 -14.67 -10.12
N ILE A 128 -2.18 -14.28 -9.17
CA ILE A 128 -2.09 -14.76 -7.78
C ILE A 128 -2.35 -16.27 -7.70
N GLU A 129 -3.34 -16.77 -8.42
CA GLU A 129 -3.67 -18.20 -8.45
C GLU A 129 -2.53 -19.05 -9.01
N ILE A 130 -1.97 -18.64 -10.15
CA ILE A 130 -0.82 -19.31 -10.78
C ILE A 130 0.37 -19.32 -9.83
N ALA A 131 0.72 -18.15 -9.28
CA ALA A 131 1.81 -18.00 -8.33
C ALA A 131 1.67 -18.91 -7.10
N PHE A 132 0.48 -18.92 -6.53
CA PHE A 132 0.19 -19.76 -5.38
C PHE A 132 0.34 -21.25 -5.72
N SER A 133 -0.15 -21.67 -6.88
CA SER A 133 -0.04 -23.05 -7.34
C SER A 133 1.43 -23.47 -7.52
N GLU A 134 2.24 -22.64 -8.16
CA GLU A 134 3.66 -22.91 -8.38
C GLU A 134 4.45 -23.00 -7.08
N ILE A 135 4.24 -22.04 -6.15
CA ILE A 135 4.96 -22.00 -4.89
C ILE A 135 4.56 -23.15 -3.97
N SER A 136 3.27 -23.49 -3.91
CA SER A 136 2.78 -24.54 -3.03
C SER A 136 3.17 -25.95 -3.51
N SER A 137 3.32 -26.16 -4.82
CA SER A 137 3.71 -27.46 -5.37
C SER A 137 5.19 -27.81 -5.16
N ASP A 138 6.09 -26.82 -5.27
CA ASP A 138 7.54 -27.05 -5.32
C ASP A 138 8.32 -26.54 -4.11
N GLN A 139 7.68 -25.83 -3.19
CA GLN A 139 8.34 -25.13 -2.06
C GLN A 139 9.46 -24.17 -2.52
N ARG A 140 9.43 -23.72 -3.77
CA ARG A 140 10.43 -22.81 -4.32
C ARG A 140 10.38 -21.46 -3.65
N PHE A 141 11.54 -20.81 -3.59
CA PHE A 141 11.60 -19.40 -3.25
C PHE A 141 11.25 -18.56 -4.47
N LEU A 142 10.50 -17.50 -4.24
CA LEU A 142 10.27 -16.48 -5.26
C LEU A 142 11.43 -15.48 -5.20
N TYR A 143 12.20 -15.41 -6.27
CA TYR A 143 13.28 -14.43 -6.39
C TYR A 143 12.80 -13.11 -6.98
N GLU A 144 11.76 -13.16 -7.78
CA GLU A 144 11.16 -11.99 -8.41
C GLU A 144 9.70 -11.85 -7.98
N PRO A 145 9.24 -10.60 -7.74
CA PRO A 145 7.83 -10.35 -7.46
C PRO A 145 6.96 -10.75 -8.65
N ILE A 146 5.91 -11.51 -8.38
CA ILE A 146 4.95 -11.91 -9.42
C ILE A 146 4.01 -10.76 -9.77
N LEU A 147 3.61 -10.01 -8.75
CA LEU A 147 2.81 -8.81 -8.94
C LEU A 147 3.69 -7.56 -8.91
N THR A 148 3.44 -6.65 -9.83
CA THR A 148 4.02 -5.31 -9.80
C THR A 148 3.56 -4.55 -8.56
N ASN A 149 4.23 -3.44 -8.24
CA ASN A 149 3.81 -2.58 -7.13
C ASN A 149 2.41 -2.01 -7.38
N THR A 150 2.07 -1.66 -8.62
CA THR A 150 0.74 -1.18 -8.99
C THR A 150 -0.34 -2.23 -8.76
N GLU A 151 -0.13 -3.46 -9.23
CA GLU A 151 -1.07 -4.58 -9.02
C GLU A 151 -1.28 -4.87 -7.53
N ASN A 152 -0.20 -4.87 -6.74
CA ASN A 152 -0.30 -5.01 -5.29
C ASN A 152 -1.09 -3.88 -4.64
N ASN A 153 -0.90 -2.64 -5.09
CA ASN A 153 -1.66 -1.49 -4.59
C ASN A 153 -3.15 -1.61 -4.92
N VAL A 154 -3.49 -2.08 -6.12
CA VAL A 154 -4.88 -2.31 -6.52
C VAL A 154 -5.55 -3.32 -5.58
N ILE A 155 -4.92 -4.45 -5.32
CA ILE A 155 -5.45 -5.46 -4.38
C ILE A 155 -5.58 -4.87 -2.97
N HIS A 156 -4.52 -4.26 -2.45
CA HIS A 156 -4.54 -3.64 -1.13
C HIS A 156 -5.66 -2.61 -0.99
N ARG A 157 -5.74 -1.66 -1.93
CA ARG A 157 -6.75 -0.59 -1.94
C ARG A 157 -8.16 -1.15 -2.09
N SER A 158 -8.36 -2.22 -2.84
CA SER A 158 -9.65 -2.90 -2.94
C SER A 158 -10.05 -3.58 -1.62
N ILE A 159 -9.11 -4.09 -0.85
CA ILE A 159 -9.38 -4.73 0.45
C ILE A 159 -9.78 -3.69 1.50
N ILE A 160 -9.01 -2.60 1.64
CA ILE A 160 -9.26 -1.56 2.65
C ILE A 160 -10.28 -0.52 2.20
N GLY A 161 -10.58 -0.46 0.90
CA GLY A 161 -11.39 0.58 0.29
C GLY A 161 -12.88 0.45 0.60
N HIS A 162 -13.58 1.57 0.39
CA HIS A 162 -15.02 1.72 0.54
C HIS A 162 -15.63 2.24 -0.74
N ALA A 163 -16.68 1.59 -1.22
CA ALA A 163 -17.38 2.03 -2.41
C ALA A 163 -18.18 3.33 -2.16
N LEU A 164 -18.03 4.28 -3.06
CA LEU A 164 -18.82 5.49 -3.11
C LEU A 164 -19.90 5.43 -4.20
N LYS A 165 -19.73 4.52 -5.17
CA LYS A 165 -20.68 4.26 -6.25
C LYS A 165 -20.67 2.77 -6.60
N ASN A 166 -21.84 2.21 -6.91
CA ASN A 166 -22.05 0.81 -7.28
C ASN A 166 -21.46 -0.19 -6.24
N GLU A 167 -21.85 0.00 -4.98
CA GLU A 167 -21.34 -0.77 -3.84
C GLU A 167 -21.59 -2.29 -4.00
N GLU A 168 -22.72 -2.69 -4.55
CA GLU A 168 -23.05 -4.11 -4.78
C GLU A 168 -22.01 -4.76 -5.72
N ARG A 169 -21.70 -4.09 -6.85
CA ARG A 169 -20.69 -4.56 -7.80
C ARG A 169 -19.29 -4.61 -7.17
N PHE A 170 -18.98 -3.66 -6.30
CA PHE A 170 -17.73 -3.69 -5.54
C PHE A 170 -17.67 -4.85 -4.56
N ASN A 171 -18.73 -5.11 -3.81
CA ASN A 171 -18.78 -6.18 -2.85
C ASN A 171 -18.68 -7.56 -3.53
N ASP A 172 -19.29 -7.73 -4.70
CA ASP A 172 -19.12 -8.93 -5.51
C ASP A 172 -17.63 -9.12 -5.89
N LEU A 173 -17.00 -8.10 -6.45
CA LEU A 173 -15.57 -8.15 -6.76
C LEU A 173 -14.72 -8.48 -5.53
N LYS A 174 -14.95 -7.77 -4.42
CA LYS A 174 -14.20 -7.93 -3.18
C LYS A 174 -14.27 -9.35 -2.62
N SER A 175 -15.44 -10.01 -2.78
CA SER A 175 -15.63 -11.40 -2.35
C SER A 175 -14.80 -12.41 -3.16
N ARG A 176 -14.36 -12.04 -4.36
CA ARG A 176 -13.58 -12.89 -5.27
C ARG A 176 -12.08 -12.70 -5.15
N ILE A 177 -11.62 -11.69 -4.39
CA ILE A 177 -10.19 -11.47 -4.17
C ILE A 177 -9.59 -12.72 -3.50
N PRO A 178 -8.57 -13.37 -4.09
CA PRO A 178 -7.94 -14.55 -3.51
C PRO A 178 -6.98 -14.15 -2.37
N LEU A 179 -7.54 -13.55 -1.29
CA LEU A 179 -6.80 -12.88 -0.24
C LEU A 179 -5.77 -13.77 0.47
N GLU A 180 -6.15 -14.97 0.88
CA GLU A 180 -5.24 -15.89 1.58
C GLU A 180 -4.06 -16.29 0.70
N LYS A 181 -4.32 -16.54 -0.59
CA LYS A 181 -3.28 -16.86 -1.56
C LYS A 181 -2.36 -15.67 -1.81
N HIS A 182 -2.95 -14.48 -1.95
CA HIS A 182 -2.18 -13.24 -2.09
C HIS A 182 -1.26 -13.00 -0.89
N ILE A 183 -1.75 -13.17 0.33
CA ILE A 183 -0.96 -13.06 1.56
C ILE A 183 0.18 -14.09 1.56
N TYR A 184 -0.10 -15.33 1.20
CA TYR A 184 0.90 -16.39 1.14
C TYR A 184 1.98 -16.10 0.10
N VAL A 185 1.60 -15.71 -1.11
CA VAL A 185 2.54 -15.30 -2.16
C VAL A 185 3.41 -14.13 -1.70
N ALA A 186 2.80 -13.09 -1.14
CA ALA A 186 3.50 -11.92 -0.63
C ALA A 186 4.51 -12.25 0.48
N HIS A 187 4.13 -13.16 1.38
CA HIS A 187 5.03 -13.69 2.40
C HIS A 187 6.23 -14.41 1.77
N ARG A 188 5.97 -15.32 0.82
CA ARG A 188 7.00 -16.11 0.16
C ARG A 188 7.99 -15.28 -0.65
N GLU A 189 7.56 -14.17 -1.26
CA GLU A 189 8.43 -13.22 -1.96
C GLU A 189 9.51 -12.58 -1.06
N LYS A 190 9.33 -12.56 0.25
CA LYS A 190 10.28 -11.96 1.20
C LYS A 190 11.24 -12.97 1.83
N LEU A 191 10.99 -14.29 1.70
CA LEU A 191 11.85 -15.31 2.27
C LEU A 191 13.26 -15.39 1.69
N PRO A 192 13.55 -15.04 0.41
CA PRO A 192 14.91 -15.02 -0.12
C PRO A 192 15.89 -14.15 0.66
N VAL A 193 15.43 -13.36 1.60
CA VAL A 193 16.28 -12.59 2.52
C VAL A 193 17.35 -13.45 3.23
N PHE A 194 17.12 -14.74 3.40
CA PHE A 194 18.11 -15.65 4.01
C PHE A 194 19.42 -15.74 3.24
N TYR A 195 19.44 -15.53 1.93
CA TYR A 195 20.66 -15.54 1.14
C TYR A 195 21.57 -14.35 1.49
N ALA A 196 21.00 -13.24 1.88
CA ALA A 196 21.75 -12.06 2.31
C ALA A 196 22.57 -12.31 3.60
N PHE A 197 22.27 -13.38 4.35
CA PHE A 197 23.03 -13.74 5.53
C PHE A 197 24.49 -14.10 5.22
N GLN A 198 24.74 -14.71 4.07
CA GLN A 198 26.10 -15.02 3.61
C GLN A 198 26.87 -13.74 3.27
N ASP A 199 26.17 -12.75 2.68
CA ASP A 199 26.76 -11.45 2.36
C ASP A 199 27.14 -10.70 3.65
N VAL A 200 26.29 -10.75 4.69
CA VAL A 200 26.59 -10.19 6.01
C VAL A 200 27.84 -10.83 6.60
N GLN A 201 27.97 -12.16 6.54
CA GLN A 201 29.15 -12.88 7.01
C GLN A 201 30.41 -12.47 6.23
N GLY A 202 30.31 -12.33 4.91
CA GLY A 202 31.39 -11.85 4.07
C GLY A 202 31.83 -10.42 4.42
N CYS A 203 30.88 -9.54 4.66
CA CYS A 203 31.13 -8.17 5.12
C CYS A 203 31.84 -8.14 6.47
N TRP A 204 31.40 -8.96 7.40
CA TRP A 204 32.05 -9.10 8.71
C TRP A 204 33.50 -9.56 8.61
N GLN A 205 33.75 -10.61 7.83
CA GLN A 205 35.08 -11.20 7.65
C GLN A 205 36.04 -10.26 6.92
N SER A 206 35.55 -9.49 5.96
CA SER A 206 36.35 -8.53 5.18
C SER A 206 36.52 -7.17 5.86
N GLY A 207 35.83 -6.93 6.99
CA GLY A 207 35.83 -5.64 7.67
C GLY A 207 34.97 -4.56 7.01
N ASN A 208 34.17 -4.93 6.00
CA ASN A 208 33.23 -4.00 5.35
C ASN A 208 31.94 -3.87 6.18
N LEU A 209 32.07 -3.38 7.40
CA LEU A 209 31.00 -3.36 8.40
C LEU A 209 29.82 -2.48 8.02
N TRP A 210 30.05 -1.36 7.32
CA TRP A 210 28.98 -0.47 6.86
C TRP A 210 28.03 -1.17 5.90
N MET A 211 28.58 -1.87 4.91
CA MET A 211 27.79 -2.68 3.99
C MET A 211 27.00 -3.75 4.74
N GLY A 212 27.65 -4.41 5.72
CA GLY A 212 26.99 -5.39 6.57
C GLY A 212 25.78 -4.82 7.31
N CYS A 213 25.89 -3.62 7.88
CA CYS A 213 24.79 -2.94 8.57
C CYS A 213 23.62 -2.64 7.64
N GLU A 214 23.87 -2.18 6.41
CA GLU A 214 22.79 -1.89 5.46
C GLU A 214 22.09 -3.19 5.00
N ILE A 215 22.83 -4.28 4.79
CA ILE A 215 22.24 -5.58 4.47
C ILE A 215 21.38 -6.09 5.63
N VAL A 216 21.86 -6.00 6.88
CA VAL A 216 21.07 -6.39 8.08
C VAL A 216 19.79 -5.58 8.19
N ARG A 217 19.87 -4.28 7.94
CA ARG A 217 18.69 -3.38 7.97
C ARG A 217 17.66 -3.79 6.93
N ASP A 218 18.08 -4.06 5.70
CA ASP A 218 17.20 -4.55 4.63
C ASP A 218 16.57 -5.91 5.00
N MET A 219 17.39 -6.83 5.51
CA MET A 219 16.90 -8.14 6.00
C MET A 219 15.85 -7.98 7.09
N MET A 220 16.09 -7.11 8.08
CA MET A 220 15.15 -6.84 9.16
C MET A 220 13.82 -6.33 8.63
N LEU A 221 13.85 -5.37 7.71
CA LEU A 221 12.65 -4.79 7.13
C LEU A 221 11.87 -5.78 6.28
N LYS A 222 12.55 -6.56 5.42
CA LYS A 222 11.91 -7.62 4.61
C LYS A 222 11.31 -8.73 5.47
N THR A 223 12.02 -9.17 6.50
CA THR A 223 11.49 -10.15 7.47
C THR A 223 10.27 -9.62 8.20
N THR A 224 10.30 -8.35 8.59
CA THR A 224 9.15 -7.70 9.23
C THR A 224 7.97 -7.60 8.27
N MET A 225 8.18 -7.24 7.00
CA MET A 225 7.12 -7.25 5.99
C MET A 225 6.51 -8.65 5.82
N SER A 226 7.36 -9.66 5.69
CA SER A 226 6.92 -11.07 5.61
C SER A 226 6.04 -11.46 6.80
N PHE A 227 6.45 -11.09 8.01
CA PHE A 227 5.68 -11.32 9.23
C PHE A 227 4.35 -10.56 9.23
N THR A 228 4.35 -9.27 8.84
CA THR A 228 3.11 -8.47 8.81
C THR A 228 2.10 -8.98 7.80
N TYR A 229 2.54 -9.60 6.70
CA TYR A 229 1.62 -10.24 5.75
C TYR A 229 0.89 -11.43 6.40
N LEU A 230 1.58 -12.27 7.14
CA LEU A 230 0.96 -13.40 7.84
C LEU A 230 -0.05 -12.96 8.90
N THR A 231 0.01 -11.72 9.36
CA THR A 231 -0.99 -11.14 10.27
C THR A 231 -2.14 -10.43 9.55
N GLY A 232 -2.24 -10.58 8.22
CA GLY A 232 -3.34 -10.06 7.41
C GLY A 232 -3.10 -8.69 6.78
N THR A 233 -1.91 -8.09 6.95
CA THR A 233 -1.56 -6.83 6.29
C THR A 233 -1.35 -7.07 4.80
N THR A 234 -2.03 -6.28 3.96
CA THR A 234 -1.86 -6.32 2.51
C THR A 234 -1.08 -5.13 1.96
N ASN A 235 -0.73 -4.16 2.80
CA ASN A 235 0.06 -2.99 2.42
C ASN A 235 1.53 -3.36 2.25
N LYS A 236 1.98 -3.45 0.99
CA LYS A 236 3.35 -3.84 0.63
C LYS A 236 4.33 -2.67 0.52
N HIS A 237 3.90 -1.44 0.77
CA HIS A 237 4.80 -0.29 0.73
C HIS A 237 5.81 -0.31 1.87
N TYR A 238 7.09 -0.24 1.51
CA TYR A 238 8.21 -0.25 2.43
C TYR A 238 8.13 0.87 3.49
N LYS A 239 7.65 2.05 3.10
CA LYS A 239 7.49 3.20 4.01
C LYS A 239 6.51 2.92 5.16
N TRP A 240 5.60 1.96 5.01
CA TRP A 240 4.57 1.66 6.00
C TRP A 240 4.90 0.49 6.92
N VAL A 241 6.06 -0.15 6.76
CA VAL A 241 6.44 -1.32 7.57
C VAL A 241 6.38 -1.04 9.08
N TYR A 242 6.78 0.15 9.50
CA TYR A 242 6.72 0.57 10.90
C TYR A 242 5.29 0.74 11.40
N SER A 243 4.43 1.38 10.60
CA SER A 243 3.01 1.55 10.91
C SER A 243 2.30 0.20 10.95
N ASN A 244 2.59 -0.68 10.00
CA ASN A 244 2.03 -2.02 9.95
C ASN A 244 2.43 -2.82 11.21
N MET A 245 3.72 -2.82 11.56
CA MET A 245 4.21 -3.50 12.75
C MET A 245 3.62 -2.94 14.05
N TYR A 246 3.40 -1.63 14.12
CA TYR A 246 2.78 -0.98 15.27
C TYR A 246 1.33 -1.43 15.47
N ARG A 247 0.55 -1.55 14.39
CA ARG A 247 -0.89 -1.85 14.43
C ARG A 247 -1.23 -3.30 14.70
N ILE A 248 -0.30 -4.24 14.47
CA ILE A 248 -0.54 -5.65 14.77
C ILE A 248 -0.92 -5.82 16.23
N GLU A 249 -1.98 -6.54 16.52
CA GLU A 249 -2.35 -6.89 17.89
C GLU A 249 -1.54 -8.08 18.39
N GLY A 250 -1.16 -8.05 19.64
CA GLY A 250 -0.27 -9.06 20.22
C GLY A 250 1.20 -8.90 19.77
N PHE A 251 1.98 -9.98 19.94
CA PHE A 251 3.38 -10.05 19.55
C PHE A 251 4.28 -8.95 20.16
N ASP A 252 3.99 -8.51 21.38
CA ASP A 252 4.65 -7.37 22.01
C ASP A 252 6.17 -7.53 22.14
N GLU A 253 6.67 -8.73 22.35
CA GLU A 253 8.10 -9.00 22.40
C GLU A 253 8.76 -8.80 21.03
N ILE A 254 8.14 -9.28 19.95
CA ILE A 254 8.64 -9.12 18.57
C ILE A 254 8.61 -7.65 18.19
N LYS A 255 7.50 -6.95 18.48
CA LYS A 255 7.37 -5.50 18.25
C LYS A 255 8.43 -4.73 19.01
N HIS A 256 8.66 -5.06 20.27
CA HIS A 256 9.67 -4.41 21.09
C HIS A 256 11.08 -4.58 20.50
N LYS A 257 11.46 -5.80 20.14
CA LYS A 257 12.76 -6.10 19.49
C LYS A 257 12.90 -5.35 18.17
N PHE A 258 11.87 -5.39 17.32
CA PHE A 258 11.89 -4.66 16.06
C PHE A 258 12.14 -3.17 16.26
N PHE A 259 11.40 -2.50 17.16
CA PHE A 259 11.57 -1.07 17.38
C PHE A 259 12.88 -0.69 18.09
N ILE A 260 13.49 -1.58 18.85
CA ILE A 260 14.84 -1.38 19.36
C ILE A 260 15.83 -1.38 18.19
N LEU A 261 15.85 -2.43 17.39
CA LEU A 261 16.76 -2.58 16.24
C LEU A 261 16.57 -1.46 15.21
N ALA A 262 15.33 -1.11 14.91
CA ALA A 262 15.01 -0.05 13.96
C ALA A 262 15.51 1.35 14.36
N ARG A 263 15.71 1.58 15.66
CA ARG A 263 16.26 2.84 16.21
C ARG A 263 17.77 2.81 16.37
N GLN A 264 18.35 1.64 16.37
CA GLN A 264 19.79 1.49 16.56
C GLN A 264 20.49 2.06 15.34
N GLY A 265 21.25 3.13 15.53
CA GLY A 265 22.18 3.66 14.54
C GLY A 265 23.50 2.92 14.63
N ALA A 266 24.23 2.83 13.54
CA ALA A 266 25.59 2.32 13.51
C ALA A 266 26.47 3.39 12.86
N THR A 267 27.14 4.20 13.69
CA THR A 267 27.98 5.34 13.26
C THR A 267 29.46 5.11 13.52
N THR A 268 29.79 4.09 14.28
CA THR A 268 31.16 3.68 14.59
C THR A 268 31.35 2.19 14.28
N GLU A 269 32.61 1.75 14.15
CA GLU A 269 32.92 0.33 13.96
C GLU A 269 32.34 -0.55 15.07
N ILE A 270 32.40 -0.09 16.33
CA ILE A 270 31.87 -0.81 17.48
C ILE A 270 30.36 -0.96 17.37
N GLU A 271 29.65 0.11 16.99
CA GLU A 271 28.20 0.07 16.79
C GLU A 271 27.82 -0.84 15.62
N CYS A 272 28.57 -0.80 14.50
CA CYS A 272 28.37 -1.73 13.39
C CYS A 272 28.52 -3.19 13.83
N ARG A 273 29.56 -3.51 14.61
CA ARG A 273 29.76 -4.87 15.15
C ARG A 273 28.66 -5.31 16.12
N SER A 274 28.07 -4.37 16.82
CA SER A 274 26.93 -4.65 17.73
C SER A 274 25.61 -4.80 16.99
N TYR A 275 25.48 -4.19 15.81
CA TYR A 275 24.26 -4.22 15.00
C TYR A 275 24.17 -5.49 14.13
N ILE A 276 25.29 -5.95 13.59
CA ILE A 276 25.41 -7.21 12.82
C ILE A 276 25.40 -8.41 13.76
#